data_cde927939b754b5829a9813438e8620f
#
_entry.id   cde927939b754b5829a9813438e8620f
#
_cell.length_a   1.000
_cell.length_b   1.000
_cell.length_c   1.000
_cell.angle_alpha   90.00
_cell.angle_beta   90.00
_cell.angle_gamma   90.00
#
_symmetry.space_group_name_H-M   'P 1'
#
loop_
_entity.id
_entity.type
_entity.pdbx_description
1 polymer ?
#
loop_
_entity_poly.entity_id
_entity_poly.type
_entity_poly.pdbx_seq_one_letter_code
_entity_poly.pdbx_strand_id
1 'polypeptide(L)'
;MYIHLGQDVAVNRKDIIGIFDLDTTTNSKRTRDYLAAAQIKGDVVSITNELPKTFIVCRDKTRKSGKIIYLSQISSATLLKRSWSFPRPEKQEDNI
;
A
#
# COMPACT_ATOMS: atom_id res chain seq x y z
N MET A 1 -4.09 4.72 -13.96
CA MET A 1 -3.39 3.43 -13.75
C MET A 1 -3.68 2.89 -12.37
N TYR A 2 -4.20 1.68 -12.31
CA TYR A 2 -4.62 1.07 -11.05
C TYR A 2 -3.70 -0.07 -10.69
N ILE A 3 -3.39 -0.17 -9.41
CA ILE A 3 -2.57 -1.25 -8.85
C ILE A 3 -3.48 -2.13 -8.01
N HIS A 4 -3.50 -3.41 -8.31
CA HIS A 4 -4.28 -4.38 -7.57
C HIS A 4 -3.57 -4.75 -6.26
N LEU A 5 -4.21 -4.47 -5.14
CA LEU A 5 -3.62 -4.68 -3.83
C LEU A 5 -3.98 -6.01 -3.20
N GLY A 6 -4.96 -6.69 -3.75
CA GLY A 6 -5.45 -7.96 -3.24
C GLY A 6 -6.96 -8.04 -3.33
N GLN A 7 -7.48 -9.26 -3.43
CA GLN A 7 -8.91 -9.50 -3.58
C GLN A 7 -9.50 -8.58 -4.65
N ASP A 8 -10.50 -7.79 -4.31
CA ASP A 8 -11.15 -6.92 -5.30
C ASP A 8 -10.72 -5.47 -5.17
N VAL A 9 -9.66 -5.21 -4.44
CA VAL A 9 -9.25 -3.83 -4.16
C VAL A 9 -8.14 -3.41 -5.11
N ALA A 10 -8.38 -2.34 -5.83
CA ALA A 10 -7.38 -1.71 -6.68
C ALA A 10 -7.41 -0.21 -6.40
N VAL A 11 -6.24 0.42 -6.40
CA VAL A 11 -6.12 1.85 -6.16
C VAL A 11 -5.35 2.49 -7.29
N ASN A 12 -5.59 3.77 -7.51
CA ASN A 12 -4.85 4.52 -8.49
C ASN A 12 -3.41 4.69 -7.99
N ARG A 13 -2.44 4.37 -8.84
CA ARG A 13 -1.03 4.44 -8.48
C ARG A 13 -0.65 5.80 -7.89
N LYS A 14 -1.20 6.87 -8.43
CA LYS A 14 -0.84 8.22 -7.97
C LYS A 14 -1.36 8.53 -6.58
N ASP A 15 -2.28 7.74 -6.06
CA ASP A 15 -2.79 7.92 -4.71
C ASP A 15 -1.98 7.13 -3.67
N ILE A 16 -1.04 6.30 -4.11
CA ILE A 16 -0.20 5.55 -3.21
C ILE A 16 0.89 6.46 -2.65
N ILE A 17 0.89 6.64 -1.33
CA ILE A 17 1.89 7.44 -0.64
C ILE A 17 3.11 6.58 -0.31
N GLY A 18 2.88 5.33 0.09
CA GLY A 18 3.97 4.43 0.43
C GLY A 18 3.52 3.00 0.54
N ILE A 19 4.47 2.09 0.36
CA ILE A 19 4.28 0.64 0.49
C ILE A 19 5.34 0.15 1.45
N PHE A 20 4.91 -0.50 2.53
CA PHE A 20 5.81 -0.85 3.63
C PHE A 20 5.65 -2.31 4.03
N ASP A 21 6.77 -2.95 4.29
CA ASP A 21 6.81 -4.33 4.75
C ASP A 21 6.50 -4.37 6.25
N LEU A 22 5.52 -5.16 6.65
CA LEU A 22 5.12 -5.24 8.06
C LEU A 22 6.19 -5.89 8.93
N ASP A 23 6.94 -6.83 8.37
CA ASP A 23 7.94 -7.55 9.16
C ASP A 23 9.11 -6.66 9.56
N THR A 24 9.47 -5.72 8.70
CA THR A 24 10.63 -4.85 8.97
C THR A 24 10.23 -3.55 9.64
N THR A 25 9.11 -2.95 9.20
CA THR A 25 8.74 -1.62 9.67
C THR A 25 8.06 -1.62 11.02
N THR A 26 7.40 -2.72 11.42
CA THR A 26 6.74 -2.77 12.73
C THR A 26 7.71 -3.00 13.89
N ASN A 27 8.99 -3.16 13.61
CA ASN A 27 10.00 -3.15 14.67
C ASN A 27 10.16 -1.77 15.28
N SER A 28 9.73 -0.73 14.56
CA SER A 28 9.82 0.63 15.06
C SER A 28 8.58 0.96 15.90
N LYS A 29 8.81 1.50 17.08
CA LYS A 29 7.72 1.98 17.93
C LYS A 29 6.91 3.06 17.22
N ARG A 30 7.58 3.92 16.48
CA ARG A 30 6.92 5.00 15.75
C ARG A 30 5.94 4.47 14.73
N THR A 31 6.33 3.43 14.00
CA THR A 31 5.45 2.81 13.01
C THR A 31 4.26 2.12 13.68
N ARG A 32 4.51 1.41 14.79
CA ARG A 32 3.42 0.75 15.51
C ARG A 32 2.42 1.76 16.06
N ASP A 33 2.92 2.88 16.58
CA ASP A 33 2.05 3.94 17.10
C ASP A 33 1.23 4.56 15.98
N TYR A 34 1.84 4.75 14.82
CA TYR A 34 1.16 5.30 13.65
C TYR A 34 -0.01 4.39 13.22
N LEU A 35 0.26 3.10 13.11
CA LEU A 35 -0.76 2.14 12.69
C LEU A 35 -1.87 2.02 13.74
N ALA A 36 -1.50 2.03 15.02
CA ALA A 36 -2.49 1.96 16.09
C ALA A 36 -3.42 3.17 16.08
N ALA A 37 -2.84 4.36 15.90
CA ALA A 37 -3.64 5.59 15.81
C ALA A 37 -4.57 5.56 14.60
N ALA A 38 -4.07 5.10 13.47
CA ALA A 38 -4.88 5.00 12.26
C ALA A 38 -6.03 4.01 12.44
N GLN A 39 -5.77 2.92 13.14
CA GLN A 39 -6.80 1.91 13.39
C GLN A 39 -7.91 2.47 14.28
N ILE A 40 -7.56 3.23 15.28
CA ILE A 40 -8.55 3.88 16.16
C ILE A 40 -9.43 4.82 15.35
N LYS A 41 -8.87 5.52 14.37
CA LYS A 41 -9.62 6.43 13.51
C LYS A 41 -10.44 5.71 12.44
N GLY A 42 -10.30 4.40 12.32
CA GLY A 42 -11.01 3.65 11.30
C GLY A 42 -10.40 3.75 9.90
N ASP A 43 -9.14 4.17 9.82
CA ASP A 43 -8.46 4.36 8.54
C ASP A 43 -7.70 3.13 8.05
N VAL A 44 -7.76 2.03 8.78
CA VAL A 44 -7.06 0.80 8.40
C VAL A 44 -8.09 -0.21 7.88
N VAL A 45 -7.86 -0.72 6.67
CA VAL A 45 -8.74 -1.69 6.03
C VAL A 45 -7.92 -2.91 5.67
N SER A 46 -8.28 -4.05 6.24
CA SER A 46 -7.65 -5.32 5.88
C SER A 46 -8.36 -5.88 4.65
N ILE A 47 -7.57 -6.20 3.63
CA ILE A 47 -8.09 -6.79 2.40
C ILE A 47 -7.60 -8.21 2.22
N THR A 48 -7.34 -8.89 3.33
CA THR A 48 -6.93 -10.28 3.32
C THR A 48 -7.53 -10.97 4.54
N ASN A 49 -7.84 -12.25 4.39
CA ASN A 49 -8.26 -13.11 5.49
C ASN A 49 -7.09 -13.80 6.15
N GLU A 50 -5.89 -13.60 5.62
CA GLU A 50 -4.66 -14.20 6.14
C GLU A 50 -3.81 -13.14 6.80
N LEU A 51 -2.70 -13.58 7.38
CA LEU A 51 -1.78 -12.66 8.02
C LEU A 51 -1.22 -11.69 6.98
N PRO A 52 -1.36 -10.39 7.19
CA PRO A 52 -0.86 -9.43 6.20
C PRO A 52 0.66 -9.37 6.23
N LYS A 53 1.25 -9.07 5.08
CA LYS A 53 2.70 -8.90 4.93
C LYS A 53 3.08 -7.46 4.70
N THR A 54 2.14 -6.65 4.25
CA THR A 54 2.43 -5.32 3.73
C THR A 54 1.31 -4.37 4.14
N PHE A 55 1.67 -3.12 4.42
CA PHE A 55 0.66 -2.08 4.50
C PHE A 55 0.93 -1.01 3.46
N ILE A 56 -0.14 -0.50 2.86
CA ILE A 56 -0.08 0.48 1.80
C ILE A 56 -0.81 1.73 2.27
N VAL A 57 -0.11 2.86 2.32
CA VAL A 57 -0.71 4.13 2.71
C VAL A 57 -1.13 4.84 1.44
N CYS A 58 -2.41 5.15 1.34
CA CYS A 58 -2.98 5.82 0.18
C CYS A 58 -3.65 7.11 0.58
N ARG A 59 -3.68 8.06 -0.35
CA ARG A 59 -4.44 9.28 -0.17
C ARG A 59 -5.92 8.97 -0.39
N ASP A 60 -6.77 9.50 0.47
CA ASP A 60 -8.22 9.33 0.34
C ASP A 60 -8.90 10.60 0.81
N LYS A 61 -9.40 11.37 -0.13
CA LYS A 61 -10.03 12.67 0.15
C LYS A 61 -11.36 12.54 0.89
N THR A 62 -11.95 11.35 0.87
CA THR A 62 -13.23 11.13 1.53
C THR A 62 -13.11 10.94 3.03
N ARG A 63 -11.87 10.79 3.53
CA ARG A 63 -11.62 10.59 4.95
C ARG A 63 -11.10 11.85 5.59
N LYS A 64 -11.45 12.05 6.86
CA LYS A 64 -11.00 13.22 7.61
C LYS A 64 -9.48 13.32 7.67
N SER A 65 -8.82 12.18 7.86
CA SER A 65 -7.37 12.13 7.91
C SER A 65 -6.72 12.36 6.55
N GLY A 66 -7.50 12.20 5.48
CA GLY A 66 -7.00 12.27 4.11
C GLY A 66 -6.27 11.02 3.67
N LYS A 67 -6.29 9.96 4.48
CA LYS A 67 -5.52 8.75 4.20
C LYS A 67 -6.32 7.50 4.53
N ILE A 68 -5.96 6.42 3.84
CA ILE A 68 -6.45 5.08 4.14
C ILE A 68 -5.24 4.14 4.07
N ILE A 69 -5.22 3.16 4.95
CA ILE A 69 -4.13 2.19 5.02
C ILE A 69 -4.71 0.82 4.74
N TYR A 70 -4.22 0.16 3.70
CA TYR A 70 -4.63 -1.19 3.37
C TYR A 70 -3.61 -2.20 3.89
N LEU A 71 -4.12 -3.28 4.47
CA LEU A 71 -3.28 -4.41 4.89
C LEU A 71 -3.46 -5.52 3.86
N SER A 72 -2.37 -5.93 3.23
CA SER A 72 -2.39 -6.88 2.12
C SER A 72 -1.48 -8.07 2.41
N GLN A 73 -1.83 -9.22 1.87
CA GLN A 73 -0.97 -10.40 1.93
C GLN A 73 0.04 -10.45 0.79
N ILE A 74 -0.07 -9.55 -0.18
CA ILE A 74 0.88 -9.46 -1.28
C ILE A 74 2.14 -8.80 -0.76
N SER A 75 3.30 -9.36 -1.09
CA SER A 75 4.57 -8.83 -0.59
C SER A 75 4.83 -7.43 -1.12
N SER A 76 5.58 -6.65 -0.33
CA SER A 76 5.95 -5.29 -0.72
C SER A 76 6.75 -5.31 -2.03
N ALA A 77 7.61 -6.31 -2.21
CA ALA A 77 8.39 -6.43 -3.45
C ALA A 77 7.49 -6.56 -4.68
N THR A 78 6.45 -7.39 -4.57
CA THR A 78 5.52 -7.57 -5.67
C THR A 78 4.73 -6.29 -5.96
N LEU A 79 4.26 -5.63 -4.91
CA LEU A 79 3.49 -4.40 -5.08
C LEU A 79 4.35 -3.27 -5.64
N LEU A 80 5.58 -3.16 -5.17
CA LEU A 80 6.52 -2.17 -5.70
C LEU A 80 6.80 -2.44 -7.17
N LYS A 81 6.99 -3.70 -7.53
CA LYS A 81 7.22 -4.07 -8.93
C LYS A 81 6.04 -3.69 -9.80
N ARG A 82 4.81 -3.93 -9.34
CA ARG A 82 3.62 -3.52 -10.07
C ARG A 82 3.56 -2.01 -10.26
N SER A 83 3.97 -1.25 -9.24
CA SER A 83 3.96 0.20 -9.28
C SER A 83 4.99 0.75 -10.25
N TRP A 84 6.16 0.14 -10.31
CA TRP A 84 7.27 0.64 -11.13
C TRP A 84 7.23 0.15 -12.56
N SER A 85 6.60 -0.97 -12.83
CA SER A 85 6.64 -1.57 -14.16
C SER A 85 5.77 -0.84 -15.17
N PHE A 86 5.05 0.15 -14.78
CA PHE A 86 4.08 0.80 -15.60
C PHE A 86 4.22 2.29 -15.69
N PRO A 87 3.98 2.85 -16.88
CA PRO A 87 4.11 2.34 -18.23
C PRO A 87 5.57 2.36 -18.55
N ARG A 88 6.04 1.48 -19.24
CA ARG A 88 7.43 1.59 -19.49
C ARG A 88 7.67 2.23 -20.77
N PRO A 89 8.01 2.60 -20.94
CA PRO A 89 8.31 2.87 -21.73
C PRO A 89 9.09 2.56 -22.33
N GLU A 90 8.85 2.51 -21.63
CA GLU A 90 9.35 2.10 -21.94
C GLU A 90 10.18 1.94 -22.18
N LYS A 91 10.32 2.01 -22.17
CA LYS A 91 10.95 1.46 -22.21
C LYS A 91 11.45 1.27 -22.50
N GLN A 92 11.39 1.50 -22.44
CA GLN A 92 11.76 1.03 -22.62
C GLN A 92 12.31 0.81 -22.95
N GLU A 93 12.29 0.99 -23.07
CA GLU A 93 12.73 0.53 -23.34
C GLU A 93 13.28 0.34 -23.54
N ASP A 94 13.27 0.38 -23.69
CA ASP A 94 13.75 0.03 -23.88
C ASP A 94 14.28 -0.01 -24.12
N ASN A 95 14.26 0.22 -24.32
CA ASN A 95 14.66 0.07 -24.50
C ASN A 95 15.13 0.12 -24.67
N ILE A 96 15.11 0.30 -24.72
CA ILE A 96 15.35 0.20 -24.83
C ILE A 96 15.44 0.10 -24.90
#